data_280406896744d8847f23539e85f34d1b
#
_entry.id   280406896744d8847f23539e85f34d1b
#
_cell.length_a   1.000
_cell.length_b   1.000
_cell.length_c   1.000
_cell.angle_alpha   90.00
_cell.angle_beta   90.00
_cell.angle_gamma   90.00
#
_symmetry.space_group_name_H-M   'P 1'
#
loop_
_entity.id
_entity.type
_entity.pdbx_description
1 polymer ?
#
loop_
_entity_poly.entity_id
_entity_poly.type
_entity_poly.pdbx_seq_one_letter_code
_entity_poly.pdbx_strand_id
1 'polypeptide(L)'
;MDELLELGSKALRKAALNIDAKEYILKNEILFKTLKKAADRYSGGETLEETIPMVISENQIGNKCSIEFMGESTKTIQEVTEVTDEFLRIVKEIKLQKLHSTISLDLSHIGLNLSKEFCRENLEKICIDAKNAEIEVIVSAEDIEKTDAILDVYKQSHKVFDNIAITLQAYLYRTKEDFQELIREKGRIRIVKGAFETPVGHSISRGELLDSVYLDYVEQLISQNHKCSIATHHHKIQQEAKALIEKYKPNPNSYEFESLYGIQTEQLAALREEGHPTKLYFVYGKEWYLYLCNRIAEHPLNIFRALDDIVA
;
A
#
# COMPACT_ATOMS: atom_id res chain seq x y z
N MET A 1 11.35 26.49 -6.90
CA MET A 1 11.14 25.55 -5.77
C MET A 1 10.85 24.16 -6.31
N ASP A 2 10.02 24.02 -7.32
CA ASP A 2 9.64 22.74 -7.91
C ASP A 2 10.82 21.95 -8.50
N GLU A 3 11.76 22.62 -9.20
CA GLU A 3 12.96 21.97 -9.74
C GLU A 3 13.88 21.36 -8.65
N LEU A 4 14.00 22.02 -7.50
CA LEU A 4 14.78 21.51 -6.37
C LEU A 4 14.10 20.31 -5.70
N LEU A 5 12.78 20.33 -5.60
CA LEU A 5 12.00 19.19 -5.06
C LEU A 5 12.09 17.98 -6.01
N GLU A 6 12.02 18.22 -7.31
CA GLU A 6 12.19 17.15 -8.32
C GLU A 6 13.61 16.57 -8.27
N LEU A 7 14.64 17.43 -8.19
CA LEU A 7 16.03 16.98 -8.02
C LEU A 7 16.19 16.14 -6.76
N GLY A 8 15.64 16.61 -5.63
CA GLY A 8 15.65 15.88 -4.36
C GLY A 8 14.98 14.51 -4.44
N SER A 9 13.80 14.45 -5.07
CA SER A 9 13.08 13.20 -5.32
C SER A 9 13.92 12.21 -6.13
N LYS A 10 14.50 12.66 -7.26
CA LYS A 10 15.36 11.82 -8.11
C LYS A 10 16.63 11.34 -7.37
N ALA A 11 17.25 12.22 -6.57
CA ALA A 11 18.43 11.86 -5.78
C ALA A 11 18.11 10.79 -4.72
N LEU A 12 16.99 10.92 -4.01
CA LEU A 12 16.54 9.96 -3.02
C LEU A 12 16.22 8.59 -3.63
N ARG A 13 15.56 8.55 -4.78
CA ARG A 13 15.30 7.28 -5.50
C ARG A 13 16.60 6.60 -5.93
N LYS A 14 17.61 7.36 -6.40
CA LYS A 14 18.94 6.82 -6.70
C LYS A 14 19.65 6.31 -5.44
N ALA A 15 19.55 7.05 -4.32
CA ALA A 15 20.11 6.63 -3.05
C ALA A 15 19.46 5.33 -2.54
N ALA A 16 18.14 5.19 -2.69
CA ALA A 16 17.40 3.99 -2.33
C ALA A 16 17.95 2.72 -3.00
N LEU A 17 18.35 2.83 -4.26
CA LEU A 17 18.86 1.72 -5.08
C LEU A 17 20.38 1.54 -4.97
N ASN A 18 21.08 2.43 -4.25
CA ASN A 18 22.53 2.36 -4.10
C ASN A 18 22.92 1.33 -3.02
N ILE A 19 23.32 0.14 -3.46
CA ILE A 19 23.68 -0.98 -2.59
C ILE A 19 24.83 -0.63 -1.65
N ASP A 20 25.87 0.04 -2.16
CA ASP A 20 27.04 0.40 -1.35
C ASP A 20 26.70 1.41 -0.24
N ALA A 21 25.86 2.41 -0.57
CA ALA A 21 25.39 3.37 0.41
C ALA A 21 24.49 2.70 1.47
N LYS A 22 23.57 1.82 1.05
CA LYS A 22 22.73 1.03 1.94
C LYS A 22 23.59 0.19 2.90
N GLU A 23 24.54 -0.59 2.36
CA GLU A 23 25.40 -1.41 3.18
C GLU A 23 26.27 -0.59 4.16
N TYR A 24 26.79 0.55 3.73
CA TYR A 24 27.54 1.45 4.61
C TYR A 24 26.68 1.96 5.76
N ILE A 25 25.45 2.39 5.48
CA ILE A 25 24.52 2.87 6.51
C ILE A 25 24.17 1.75 7.49
N LEU A 26 23.82 0.57 6.98
CA LEU A 26 23.44 -0.58 7.81
C LEU A 26 24.59 -1.10 8.70
N LYS A 27 25.84 -0.97 8.25
CA LYS A 27 27.02 -1.35 9.01
C LYS A 27 27.50 -0.27 10.00
N ASN A 28 27.08 0.99 9.82
CA ASN A 28 27.46 2.09 10.69
C ASN A 28 26.41 2.29 11.79
N GLU A 29 26.71 1.88 13.01
CA GLU A 29 25.77 1.88 14.13
C GLU A 29 25.13 3.26 14.40
N ILE A 30 25.90 4.34 14.26
CA ILE A 30 25.40 5.71 14.49
C ILE A 30 24.42 6.10 13.39
N LEU A 31 24.80 5.92 12.12
CA LEU A 31 23.93 6.22 10.99
C LEU A 31 22.68 5.35 10.99
N PHE A 32 22.83 4.05 11.26
CA PHE A 32 21.71 3.13 11.40
C PHE A 32 20.70 3.64 12.42
N LYS A 33 21.12 3.86 13.67
CA LYS A 33 20.24 4.32 14.76
C LYS A 33 19.61 5.68 14.44
N THR A 34 20.37 6.56 13.82
CA THR A 34 19.90 7.92 13.47
C THR A 34 18.82 7.88 12.39
N LEU A 35 19.06 7.19 11.29
CA LEU A 35 18.11 7.10 10.18
C LEU A 35 16.92 6.18 10.50
N LYS A 36 17.13 5.18 11.37
CA LYS A 36 16.05 4.30 11.82
C LYS A 36 14.95 5.06 12.57
N LYS A 37 15.31 6.06 13.39
CA LYS A 37 14.31 6.93 14.03
C LYS A 37 13.37 7.59 13.02
N ALA A 38 13.92 8.11 11.91
CA ALA A 38 13.09 8.68 10.84
C ALA A 38 12.27 7.63 10.10
N ALA A 39 12.77 6.40 9.96
CA ALA A 39 12.06 5.30 9.31
C ALA A 39 10.90 4.77 10.19
N ASP A 40 11.08 4.75 11.50
CA ASP A 40 10.09 4.26 12.47
C ASP A 40 8.80 5.11 12.46
N ARG A 41 8.87 6.37 12.03
CA ARG A 41 7.67 7.18 11.77
C ARG A 41 6.73 6.53 10.75
N TYR A 42 7.26 5.83 9.76
CA TYR A 42 6.54 5.35 8.59
C TYR A 42 6.35 3.83 8.56
N SER A 43 6.93 3.11 9.52
CA SER A 43 6.90 1.64 9.54
C SER A 43 6.45 1.10 10.89
N GLY A 44 5.90 -0.12 10.88
CA GLY A 44 5.55 -0.87 12.07
C GLY A 44 6.73 -1.53 12.79
N GLY A 45 7.97 -1.26 12.35
CA GLY A 45 9.17 -1.89 12.87
C GLY A 45 9.82 -2.87 11.89
N GLU A 46 10.73 -3.70 12.38
CA GLU A 46 11.41 -4.73 11.56
C GLU A 46 10.77 -6.11 11.67
N THR A 47 9.97 -6.33 12.69
CA THR A 47 9.35 -7.63 12.99
C THR A 47 7.83 -7.50 13.16
N LEU A 48 7.12 -8.60 12.98
CA LEU A 48 5.68 -8.66 13.22
C LEU A 48 5.36 -8.39 14.71
N GLU A 49 6.22 -8.86 15.62
CA GLU A 49 6.08 -8.65 17.06
C GLU A 49 6.13 -7.17 17.47
N GLU A 50 6.91 -6.35 16.75
CA GLU A 50 6.92 -4.90 16.93
C GLU A 50 5.68 -4.23 16.36
N THR A 51 5.16 -4.75 15.25
CA THR A 51 4.02 -4.20 14.51
C THR A 51 2.68 -4.46 15.22
N ILE A 52 2.46 -5.66 15.74
CA ILE A 52 1.18 -6.09 16.31
C ILE A 52 0.67 -5.17 17.44
N PRO A 53 1.48 -4.74 18.41
CA PRO A 53 1.02 -3.79 19.45
C PRO A 53 0.50 -2.47 18.87
N MET A 54 1.12 -1.97 17.79
CA MET A 54 0.70 -0.74 17.11
C MET A 54 -0.64 -0.94 16.42
N VAL A 55 -0.82 -2.07 15.72
CA VAL A 55 -2.07 -2.44 15.06
C VAL A 55 -3.21 -2.59 16.10
N ILE A 56 -2.93 -3.21 17.25
CA ILE A 56 -3.90 -3.31 18.35
C ILE A 56 -4.34 -1.91 18.81
N SER A 57 -3.40 -1.00 19.03
CA SER A 57 -3.68 0.38 19.44
C SER A 57 -4.57 1.10 18.42
N GLU A 58 -4.28 0.96 17.13
CA GLU A 58 -5.08 1.57 16.07
C GLU A 58 -6.48 0.94 15.95
N ASN A 59 -6.60 -0.37 16.13
CA ASN A 59 -7.92 -1.02 16.17
C ASN A 59 -8.76 -0.55 17.37
N GLN A 60 -8.14 -0.31 18.54
CA GLN A 60 -8.84 0.18 19.74
C GLN A 60 -9.45 1.57 19.53
N ILE A 61 -8.83 2.43 18.75
CA ILE A 61 -9.36 3.75 18.41
C ILE A 61 -10.29 3.75 17.19
N GLY A 62 -10.53 2.57 16.58
CA GLY A 62 -11.52 2.38 15.52
C GLY A 62 -10.97 2.34 14.10
N ASN A 63 -9.65 2.42 13.89
CA ASN A 63 -9.07 2.22 12.57
C ASN A 63 -9.01 0.72 12.24
N LYS A 64 -9.39 0.37 11.01
CA LYS A 64 -8.97 -0.90 10.41
C LYS A 64 -7.48 -0.80 10.04
N CYS A 65 -6.76 -1.91 9.99
CA CYS A 65 -5.37 -1.91 9.56
C CYS A 65 -5.16 -2.81 8.33
N SER A 66 -4.19 -2.47 7.50
CA SER A 66 -3.64 -3.36 6.48
C SER A 66 -2.19 -3.64 6.84
N ILE A 67 -1.79 -4.90 6.90
CA ILE A 67 -0.44 -5.29 7.31
C ILE A 67 0.28 -5.86 6.08
N GLU A 68 1.47 -5.34 5.80
CA GLU A 68 2.33 -5.81 4.73
C GLU A 68 3.75 -6.06 5.22
N PHE A 69 4.31 -7.20 4.84
CA PHE A 69 5.73 -7.49 5.01
C PHE A 69 6.51 -6.87 3.86
N MET A 70 7.42 -5.93 4.20
CA MET A 70 8.24 -5.21 3.24
C MET A 70 9.15 -6.15 2.46
N GLY A 71 9.19 -5.97 1.17
CA GLY A 71 10.08 -6.62 0.25
C GLY A 71 9.43 -6.75 -1.11
N GLU A 72 10.26 -6.89 -2.10
CA GLU A 72 9.85 -7.05 -3.48
C GLU A 72 10.89 -7.85 -4.25
N SER A 73 10.48 -8.39 -5.39
CA SER A 73 11.42 -8.94 -6.36
C SER A 73 12.32 -10.06 -5.82
N THR A 74 11.73 -11.04 -5.12
CA THR A 74 12.39 -12.29 -4.73
C THR A 74 12.97 -13.01 -5.96
N LYS A 75 14.12 -13.66 -5.78
CA LYS A 75 14.90 -14.26 -6.88
C LYS A 75 15.06 -15.76 -6.78
N THR A 76 14.75 -16.34 -5.64
CA THR A 76 14.93 -17.77 -5.37
C THR A 76 13.66 -18.39 -4.78
N ILE A 77 13.48 -19.69 -4.98
CA ILE A 77 12.36 -20.43 -4.39
C ILE A 77 12.41 -20.38 -2.87
N GLN A 78 13.60 -20.38 -2.28
CA GLN A 78 13.78 -20.31 -0.84
C GLN A 78 13.26 -18.96 -0.30
N GLU A 79 13.68 -17.83 -0.88
CA GLU A 79 13.19 -16.51 -0.50
C GLU A 79 11.66 -16.42 -0.60
N VAL A 80 11.09 -16.91 -1.71
CA VAL A 80 9.63 -16.92 -1.90
C VAL A 80 8.93 -17.74 -0.82
N THR A 81 9.49 -18.90 -0.46
CA THR A 81 8.92 -19.77 0.59
C THR A 81 8.94 -19.05 1.94
N GLU A 82 10.08 -18.47 2.33
CA GLU A 82 10.23 -17.71 3.59
C GLU A 82 9.23 -16.54 3.66
N VAL A 83 9.06 -15.81 2.57
CA VAL A 83 8.10 -14.69 2.48
C VAL A 83 6.66 -15.18 2.55
N THR A 84 6.33 -16.27 1.85
CA THR A 84 4.98 -16.85 1.90
C THR A 84 4.64 -17.31 3.31
N ASP A 85 5.58 -17.95 4.00
CA ASP A 85 5.42 -18.38 5.39
C ASP A 85 5.23 -17.18 6.34
N GLU A 86 5.90 -16.06 6.07
CA GLU A 86 5.69 -14.82 6.84
C GLU A 86 4.28 -14.25 6.64
N PHE A 87 3.74 -14.25 5.41
CA PHE A 87 2.35 -13.85 5.20
C PHE A 87 1.34 -14.80 5.89
N LEU A 88 1.59 -16.10 5.89
CA LEU A 88 0.79 -17.06 6.66
C LEU A 88 0.87 -16.80 8.17
N ARG A 89 2.05 -16.39 8.66
CA ARG A 89 2.24 -15.96 10.06
C ARG A 89 1.42 -14.70 10.38
N ILE A 90 1.37 -13.71 9.48
CA ILE A 90 0.52 -12.53 9.63
C ILE A 90 -0.95 -12.93 9.74
N VAL A 91 -1.44 -13.81 8.86
CA VAL A 91 -2.82 -14.33 8.93
C VAL A 91 -3.12 -14.94 10.30
N LYS A 92 -2.21 -15.79 10.78
CA LYS A 92 -2.34 -16.46 12.08
C LYS A 92 -2.41 -15.47 13.23
N GLU A 93 -1.57 -14.43 13.24
CA GLU A 93 -1.56 -13.41 14.28
C GLU A 93 -2.82 -12.54 14.24
N ILE A 94 -3.29 -12.11 13.06
CA ILE A 94 -4.56 -11.37 12.91
C ILE A 94 -5.72 -12.19 13.52
N LYS A 95 -5.78 -13.49 13.21
CA LYS A 95 -6.80 -14.39 13.74
C LYS A 95 -6.69 -14.57 15.25
N LEU A 96 -5.48 -14.85 15.75
CA LEU A 96 -5.21 -15.11 17.16
C LEU A 96 -5.57 -13.90 18.05
N GLN A 97 -5.14 -12.72 17.61
CA GLN A 97 -5.35 -11.45 18.32
C GLN A 97 -6.74 -10.84 18.02
N LYS A 98 -7.52 -11.43 17.11
CA LYS A 98 -8.82 -10.91 16.63
C LYS A 98 -8.72 -9.48 16.10
N LEU A 99 -7.68 -9.19 15.32
CA LEU A 99 -7.43 -7.86 14.80
C LEU A 99 -8.41 -7.51 13.68
N HIS A 100 -8.90 -6.28 13.69
CA HIS A 100 -9.66 -5.72 12.58
C HIS A 100 -8.67 -5.30 11.47
N SER A 101 -8.19 -6.28 10.70
CA SER A 101 -7.09 -6.07 9.76
C SER A 101 -7.26 -6.86 8.46
N THR A 102 -6.59 -6.37 7.42
CA THR A 102 -6.38 -7.03 6.13
C THR A 102 -4.89 -7.29 5.93
N ILE A 103 -4.55 -8.06 4.91
CA ILE A 103 -3.18 -8.22 4.44
C ILE A 103 -3.03 -7.51 3.11
N SER A 104 -1.92 -6.83 2.88
CA SER A 104 -1.49 -6.39 1.56
C SER A 104 -0.19 -7.08 1.19
N LEU A 105 -0.01 -7.36 -0.09
CA LEU A 105 1.21 -8.02 -0.58
C LEU A 105 1.50 -7.67 -2.04
N ASP A 106 2.80 -7.62 -2.36
CA ASP A 106 3.30 -7.55 -3.73
C ASP A 106 3.46 -8.97 -4.29
N LEU A 107 2.98 -9.19 -5.51
CA LEU A 107 3.11 -10.50 -6.16
C LEU A 107 4.56 -10.84 -6.49
N SER A 108 5.40 -9.84 -6.78
CA SER A 108 6.83 -10.05 -6.98
C SER A 108 7.57 -10.54 -5.73
N HIS A 109 7.01 -10.28 -4.55
CA HIS A 109 7.53 -10.77 -3.27
C HIS A 109 7.23 -12.26 -3.05
N ILE A 110 6.10 -12.76 -3.59
CA ILE A 110 5.68 -14.16 -3.46
C ILE A 110 5.90 -14.99 -4.73
N GLY A 111 6.81 -14.53 -5.63
CA GLY A 111 7.36 -15.34 -6.70
C GLY A 111 6.95 -14.99 -8.13
N LEU A 112 6.28 -13.84 -8.38
CA LEU A 112 5.88 -13.45 -9.74
C LEU A 112 7.05 -13.37 -10.72
N ASN A 113 8.24 -12.99 -10.25
CA ASN A 113 9.43 -12.93 -11.10
C ASN A 113 10.01 -14.31 -11.46
N LEU A 114 9.63 -15.35 -10.75
CA LEU A 114 10.04 -16.73 -11.05
C LEU A 114 9.06 -17.39 -12.02
N SER A 115 7.77 -17.36 -11.68
CA SER A 115 6.69 -17.90 -12.54
C SER A 115 5.33 -17.39 -12.05
N LYS A 116 4.42 -17.12 -12.98
CA LYS A 116 3.04 -16.74 -12.63
C LYS A 116 2.30 -17.88 -11.91
N GLU A 117 2.52 -19.11 -12.33
CA GLU A 117 1.92 -20.31 -11.74
C GLU A 117 2.37 -20.49 -10.29
N PHE A 118 3.68 -20.38 -10.03
CA PHE A 118 4.24 -20.51 -8.69
C PHE A 118 3.78 -19.35 -7.77
N CYS A 119 3.74 -18.14 -8.29
CA CYS A 119 3.18 -17.00 -7.57
C CYS A 119 1.71 -17.22 -7.22
N ARG A 120 0.90 -17.69 -8.17
CA ARG A 120 -0.51 -18.00 -7.97
C ARG A 120 -0.71 -19.08 -6.90
N GLU A 121 0.07 -20.15 -6.91
CA GLU A 121 0.02 -21.20 -5.88
C GLU A 121 0.30 -20.64 -4.48
N ASN A 122 1.27 -19.73 -4.33
CA ASN A 122 1.57 -19.10 -3.06
C ASN A 122 0.46 -18.12 -2.64
N LEU A 123 -0.06 -17.31 -3.56
CA LEU A 123 -1.21 -16.45 -3.31
C LEU A 123 -2.43 -17.25 -2.86
N GLU A 124 -2.73 -18.38 -3.52
CA GLU A 124 -3.85 -19.25 -3.18
C GLU A 124 -3.70 -19.84 -1.76
N LYS A 125 -2.50 -20.26 -1.35
CA LYS A 125 -2.23 -20.70 0.03
C LYS A 125 -2.59 -19.62 1.04
N ILE A 126 -2.12 -18.37 0.80
CA ILE A 126 -2.41 -17.23 1.66
C ILE A 126 -3.91 -16.94 1.67
N CYS A 127 -4.58 -16.95 0.50
CA CYS A 127 -6.02 -16.69 0.39
C CYS A 127 -6.88 -17.73 1.12
N ILE A 128 -6.48 -19.02 1.09
CA ILE A 128 -7.17 -20.10 1.82
C ILE A 128 -7.14 -19.82 3.33
N ASP A 129 -5.96 -19.60 3.90
CA ASP A 129 -5.81 -19.36 5.33
C ASP A 129 -6.47 -18.04 5.76
N ALA A 130 -6.34 -16.99 4.94
CA ALA A 130 -6.99 -15.71 5.16
C ALA A 130 -8.53 -15.83 5.12
N LYS A 131 -9.09 -16.59 4.19
CA LYS A 131 -10.54 -16.86 4.10
C LYS A 131 -11.06 -17.58 5.34
N ASN A 132 -10.33 -18.57 5.84
CA ASN A 132 -10.66 -19.29 7.07
C ASN A 132 -10.55 -18.40 8.34
N ALA A 133 -9.96 -17.24 8.21
CA ALA A 133 -9.82 -16.24 9.26
C ALA A 133 -10.67 -14.97 9.01
N GLU A 134 -11.49 -14.95 7.96
CA GLU A 134 -12.31 -13.81 7.51
C GLU A 134 -11.47 -12.55 7.17
N ILE A 135 -10.25 -12.76 6.65
CA ILE A 135 -9.30 -11.72 6.29
C ILE A 135 -9.31 -11.49 4.78
N GLU A 136 -9.37 -10.23 4.36
CA GLU A 136 -9.22 -9.82 2.96
C GLU A 136 -7.72 -9.70 2.61
N VAL A 137 -7.31 -10.23 1.46
CA VAL A 137 -5.96 -10.16 0.90
C VAL A 137 -5.95 -9.15 -0.23
N ILE A 138 -5.13 -8.11 -0.14
CA ILE A 138 -5.08 -7.03 -1.12
C ILE A 138 -3.80 -7.17 -1.94
N VAL A 139 -3.93 -7.41 -3.23
CA VAL A 139 -2.81 -7.39 -4.16
C VAL A 139 -2.43 -5.95 -4.43
N SER A 140 -1.19 -5.61 -4.11
CA SER A 140 -0.61 -4.28 -4.32
C SER A 140 -0.30 -4.04 -5.80
N ALA A 141 -0.24 -2.78 -6.21
CA ALA A 141 0.24 -2.40 -7.54
C ALA A 141 1.75 -2.22 -7.50
N GLU A 142 2.43 -2.70 -8.52
CA GLU A 142 3.86 -2.57 -8.70
C GLU A 142 4.19 -1.71 -9.93
N ASP A 143 5.42 -1.81 -10.47
CA ASP A 143 5.79 -1.09 -11.68
C ASP A 143 4.92 -1.49 -12.89
N ILE A 144 4.91 -0.64 -13.92
CA ILE A 144 4.04 -0.81 -15.09
C ILE A 144 4.33 -2.10 -15.85
N GLU A 145 5.57 -2.58 -15.84
CA GLU A 145 6.00 -3.77 -16.59
C GLU A 145 5.38 -5.05 -16.03
N LYS A 146 5.07 -5.07 -14.72
CA LYS A 146 4.45 -6.21 -14.05
C LYS A 146 2.92 -6.19 -14.11
N THR A 147 2.30 -5.07 -14.49
CA THR A 147 0.84 -4.87 -14.38
C THR A 147 0.04 -5.98 -15.07
N ASP A 148 0.42 -6.41 -16.28
CA ASP A 148 -0.29 -7.50 -16.98
C ASP A 148 -0.23 -8.83 -16.22
N ALA A 149 0.95 -9.17 -15.70
CA ALA A 149 1.14 -10.40 -14.95
C ALA A 149 0.38 -10.36 -13.61
N ILE A 150 0.37 -9.22 -12.93
CA ILE A 150 -0.38 -9.00 -11.69
C ILE A 150 -1.87 -9.17 -11.93
N LEU A 151 -2.43 -8.51 -12.94
CA LEU A 151 -3.85 -8.60 -13.27
C LEU A 151 -4.25 -10.03 -13.69
N ASP A 152 -3.39 -10.73 -14.43
CA ASP A 152 -3.61 -12.12 -14.84
C ASP A 152 -3.69 -13.05 -13.63
N VAL A 153 -2.71 -13.00 -12.72
CA VAL A 153 -2.71 -13.79 -11.49
C VAL A 153 -3.91 -13.44 -10.61
N TYR A 154 -4.19 -12.15 -10.42
CA TYR A 154 -5.35 -11.69 -9.65
C TYR A 154 -6.66 -12.25 -10.21
N LYS A 155 -6.93 -12.06 -11.50
CA LYS A 155 -8.16 -12.51 -12.16
C LYS A 155 -8.37 -14.02 -12.08
N GLN A 156 -7.29 -14.80 -12.19
CA GLN A 156 -7.36 -16.25 -12.05
C GLN A 156 -7.69 -16.64 -10.60
N SER A 157 -7.03 -16.05 -9.61
CA SER A 157 -7.27 -16.31 -8.20
C SER A 157 -8.65 -15.81 -7.76
N HIS A 158 -9.11 -14.66 -8.27
CA HIS A 158 -10.42 -14.08 -7.94
C HIS A 158 -11.61 -14.95 -8.37
N LYS A 159 -11.46 -15.80 -9.40
CA LYS A 159 -12.50 -16.79 -9.77
C LYS A 159 -12.76 -17.84 -8.70
N VAL A 160 -11.79 -18.06 -7.82
CA VAL A 160 -11.83 -19.09 -6.76
C VAL A 160 -12.04 -18.47 -5.38
N PHE A 161 -11.47 -17.28 -5.16
CA PHE A 161 -11.43 -16.61 -3.85
C PHE A 161 -12.18 -15.28 -3.90
N ASP A 162 -13.16 -15.10 -3.02
CA ASP A 162 -13.96 -13.89 -2.87
C ASP A 162 -13.37 -12.91 -1.82
N ASN A 163 -12.31 -13.33 -1.13
CA ASN A 163 -11.58 -12.54 -0.13
C ASN A 163 -10.30 -11.89 -0.68
N ILE A 164 -10.18 -11.77 -1.99
CA ILE A 164 -9.06 -11.10 -2.66
C ILE A 164 -9.49 -9.74 -3.24
N ALA A 165 -8.62 -8.75 -3.12
CA ALA A 165 -8.80 -7.38 -3.61
C ALA A 165 -7.62 -6.98 -4.48
N ILE A 166 -7.77 -5.92 -5.29
CA ILE A 166 -6.74 -5.42 -6.21
C ILE A 166 -6.49 -3.93 -6.02
N THR A 167 -5.27 -3.50 -6.23
CA THR A 167 -4.90 -2.08 -6.25
C THR A 167 -4.71 -1.61 -7.70
N LEU A 168 -5.32 -0.47 -8.04
CA LEU A 168 -5.16 0.20 -9.33
C LEU A 168 -4.52 1.57 -9.15
N GLN A 169 -3.63 1.91 -10.07
CA GLN A 169 -2.90 3.17 -10.10
C GLN A 169 -3.56 4.14 -11.07
N ALA A 170 -4.22 5.17 -10.57
CA ALA A 170 -5.01 6.11 -11.37
C ALA A 170 -4.19 6.85 -12.45
N TYR A 171 -2.87 7.02 -12.23
CA TYR A 171 -2.01 7.76 -13.16
C TYR A 171 -1.71 7.02 -14.47
N LEU A 172 -1.83 5.68 -14.52
CA LEU A 172 -1.56 4.92 -15.74
C LEU A 172 -2.71 5.05 -16.74
N TYR A 173 -2.42 5.39 -17.99
CA TYR A 173 -3.45 5.47 -19.03
C TYR A 173 -4.21 4.15 -19.21
N ARG A 174 -3.53 3.02 -19.08
CA ARG A 174 -4.14 1.70 -19.16
C ARG A 174 -5.17 1.41 -18.07
N THR A 175 -5.03 2.05 -16.90
CA THR A 175 -5.95 1.82 -15.77
C THR A 175 -7.42 2.06 -16.16
N LYS A 176 -7.68 2.90 -17.14
CA LYS A 176 -9.05 3.15 -17.62
C LYS A 176 -9.71 1.86 -18.14
N GLU A 177 -8.98 1.07 -18.92
CA GLU A 177 -9.49 -0.18 -19.48
C GLU A 177 -9.54 -1.28 -18.42
N ASP A 178 -8.47 -1.42 -17.64
CA ASP A 178 -8.38 -2.38 -16.54
C ASP A 178 -9.51 -2.15 -15.52
N PHE A 179 -9.79 -0.91 -15.16
CA PHE A 179 -10.86 -0.54 -14.25
C PHE A 179 -12.25 -0.89 -14.78
N GLN A 180 -12.53 -0.61 -16.07
CA GLN A 180 -13.83 -0.92 -16.68
C GLN A 180 -14.11 -2.43 -16.74
N GLU A 181 -13.08 -3.25 -16.78
CA GLU A 181 -13.23 -4.71 -16.65
C GLU A 181 -13.51 -5.09 -15.19
N LEU A 182 -12.69 -4.62 -14.26
CA LEU A 182 -12.72 -5.03 -12.86
C LEU A 182 -13.92 -4.54 -12.07
N ILE A 183 -14.48 -3.37 -12.39
CA ILE A 183 -15.67 -2.84 -11.69
C ILE A 183 -16.93 -3.70 -11.92
N ARG A 184 -16.93 -4.56 -12.94
CA ARG A 184 -18.05 -5.48 -13.24
C ARG A 184 -18.02 -6.72 -12.33
N GLU A 185 -16.88 -6.99 -11.73
CA GLU A 185 -16.67 -8.13 -10.85
C GLU A 185 -16.89 -7.72 -9.38
N LYS A 186 -17.17 -8.69 -8.54
CA LYS A 186 -17.22 -8.46 -7.09
C LYS A 186 -15.78 -8.39 -6.55
N GLY A 187 -15.59 -7.70 -5.45
CA GLY A 187 -14.27 -7.57 -4.82
C GLY A 187 -13.95 -6.12 -4.56
N ARG A 188 -12.98 -5.86 -3.71
CA ARG A 188 -12.55 -4.48 -3.41
C ARG A 188 -11.56 -4.01 -4.45
N ILE A 189 -11.71 -2.77 -4.91
CA ILE A 189 -10.72 -2.06 -5.70
C ILE A 189 -10.12 -0.96 -4.82
N ARG A 190 -8.83 -1.04 -4.53
CA ARG A 190 -8.07 0.03 -3.88
C ARG A 190 -7.55 0.98 -4.96
N ILE A 191 -7.94 2.25 -4.90
CA ILE A 191 -7.44 3.27 -5.83
C ILE A 191 -6.33 4.05 -5.17
N VAL A 192 -5.16 4.07 -5.81
CA VAL A 192 -4.01 4.92 -5.48
C VAL A 192 -3.69 5.86 -6.64
N LYS A 193 -3.01 6.98 -6.39
CA LYS A 193 -2.54 7.84 -7.50
C LYS A 193 -1.50 7.14 -8.38
N GLY A 194 -0.60 6.41 -7.75
CA GLY A 194 0.58 5.80 -8.36
C GLY A 194 1.86 6.47 -7.88
N ALA A 195 2.94 5.69 -7.76
CA ALA A 195 4.20 6.13 -7.17
C ALA A 195 5.45 5.76 -7.99
N PHE A 196 5.35 4.79 -8.88
CA PHE A 196 6.48 4.30 -9.67
C PHE A 196 6.82 5.23 -10.83
N GLU A 197 8.08 5.23 -11.24
CA GLU A 197 8.48 5.87 -12.48
C GLU A 197 7.92 5.10 -13.67
N THR A 198 7.50 5.82 -14.71
CA THR A 198 6.93 5.23 -15.91
C THR A 198 7.64 5.74 -17.16
N PRO A 199 7.72 4.96 -18.22
CA PRO A 199 8.16 5.46 -19.51
C PRO A 199 7.31 6.64 -19.98
N VAL A 200 7.91 7.53 -20.77
CA VAL A 200 7.21 8.71 -21.34
C VAL A 200 5.98 8.25 -22.12
N GLY A 201 4.85 8.89 -21.90
CA GLY A 201 3.59 8.60 -22.59
C GLY A 201 2.76 7.46 -21.99
N HIS A 202 3.12 6.90 -20.82
CA HIS A 202 2.37 5.83 -20.18
C HIS A 202 1.56 6.28 -18.97
N SER A 203 1.79 7.49 -18.47
CA SER A 203 1.11 8.01 -17.29
C SER A 203 0.75 9.47 -17.39
N ILE A 204 -0.23 9.86 -16.58
CA ILE A 204 -0.66 11.23 -16.35
C ILE A 204 0.28 11.84 -15.30
N SER A 205 0.81 13.02 -15.58
CA SER A 205 1.61 13.77 -14.62
C SER A 205 0.80 14.16 -13.38
N ARG A 206 1.48 14.29 -12.24
CA ARG A 206 0.83 14.81 -11.01
C ARG A 206 0.25 16.19 -11.24
N GLY A 207 -0.98 16.42 -10.79
CA GLY A 207 -1.71 17.66 -10.96
C GLY A 207 -3.22 17.45 -11.00
N GLU A 208 -3.95 18.51 -11.36
CA GLU A 208 -5.42 18.52 -11.33
C GLU A 208 -6.05 17.46 -12.25
N LEU A 209 -5.44 17.18 -13.39
CA LEU A 209 -5.93 16.14 -14.30
C LEU A 209 -5.91 14.76 -13.64
N LEU A 210 -4.80 14.41 -12.98
CA LEU A 210 -4.70 13.15 -12.23
C LEU A 210 -5.69 13.10 -11.07
N ASP A 211 -5.86 14.21 -10.36
CA ASP A 211 -6.83 14.30 -9.26
C ASP A 211 -8.25 14.07 -9.75
N SER A 212 -8.61 14.65 -10.90
CA SER A 212 -9.90 14.45 -11.54
C SER A 212 -10.13 13.01 -11.98
N VAL A 213 -9.12 12.37 -12.59
CA VAL A 213 -9.20 10.96 -13.01
C VAL A 213 -9.32 10.02 -11.78
N TYR A 214 -8.59 10.29 -10.71
CA TYR A 214 -8.71 9.54 -9.46
C TYR A 214 -10.13 9.61 -8.90
N LEU A 215 -10.71 10.82 -8.85
CA LEU A 215 -12.05 11.05 -8.34
C LEU A 215 -13.15 10.44 -9.25
N ASP A 216 -12.94 10.39 -10.55
CA ASP A 216 -13.84 9.71 -11.47
C ASP A 216 -13.93 8.20 -11.15
N TYR A 217 -12.81 7.53 -10.88
CA TYR A 217 -12.83 6.14 -10.44
C TYR A 217 -13.54 5.98 -9.09
N VAL A 218 -13.27 6.87 -8.14
CA VAL A 218 -13.93 6.84 -6.83
C VAL A 218 -15.45 7.05 -6.99
N GLU A 219 -15.87 8.01 -7.81
CA GLU A 219 -17.31 8.27 -8.07
C GLU A 219 -18.01 7.05 -8.68
N GLN A 220 -17.38 6.41 -9.68
CA GLN A 220 -17.94 5.20 -10.30
C GLN A 220 -18.09 4.05 -9.28
N LEU A 221 -17.13 3.85 -8.39
CA LEU A 221 -17.20 2.82 -7.35
C LEU A 221 -18.28 3.13 -6.31
N ILE A 222 -18.29 4.34 -5.78
CA ILE A 222 -19.25 4.79 -4.75
C ILE A 222 -20.69 4.76 -5.28
N SER A 223 -20.93 5.27 -6.49
CA SER A 223 -22.28 5.33 -7.08
C SER A 223 -22.91 3.96 -7.30
N GLN A 224 -22.09 2.91 -7.43
CA GLN A 224 -22.54 1.53 -7.62
C GLN A 224 -22.52 0.70 -6.32
N ASN A 225 -22.17 1.28 -5.17
CA ASN A 225 -21.90 0.56 -3.94
C ASN A 225 -20.82 -0.54 -4.09
N HIS A 226 -19.90 -0.34 -5.03
CA HIS A 226 -18.78 -1.26 -5.20
C HIS A 226 -17.78 -1.11 -4.06
N LYS A 227 -17.26 -2.23 -3.54
CA LYS A 227 -16.26 -2.17 -2.47
C LYS A 227 -15.00 -1.44 -2.94
N CYS A 228 -14.59 -0.39 -2.22
CA CYS A 228 -13.39 0.38 -2.57
C CYS A 228 -12.60 0.86 -1.36
N SER A 229 -11.29 1.05 -1.56
CA SER A 229 -10.43 1.81 -0.64
C SER A 229 -9.96 3.08 -1.34
N ILE A 230 -10.29 4.24 -0.76
CA ILE A 230 -9.88 5.56 -1.22
C ILE A 230 -8.52 5.85 -0.59
N ALA A 231 -7.45 5.37 -1.25
CA ALA A 231 -6.10 5.36 -0.68
C ALA A 231 -5.32 6.61 -1.10
N THR A 232 -5.35 7.64 -0.27
CA THR A 232 -4.68 8.92 -0.55
C THR A 232 -4.47 9.76 0.71
N HIS A 233 -3.36 10.50 0.75
CA HIS A 233 -3.09 11.55 1.75
C HIS A 233 -3.45 12.96 1.25
N HIS A 234 -3.99 13.08 0.02
CA HIS A 234 -4.28 14.38 -0.58
C HIS A 234 -5.60 14.93 -0.03
N HIS A 235 -5.48 15.92 0.85
CA HIS A 235 -6.62 16.51 1.57
C HIS A 235 -7.77 16.92 0.63
N LYS A 236 -7.48 17.60 -0.50
CA LYS A 236 -8.49 18.01 -1.48
C LYS A 236 -9.28 16.81 -2.01
N ILE A 237 -8.60 15.72 -2.39
CA ILE A 237 -9.28 14.49 -2.87
C ILE A 237 -10.13 13.88 -1.76
N GLN A 238 -9.66 13.84 -0.51
CA GLN A 238 -10.46 13.33 0.60
C GLN A 238 -11.74 14.15 0.79
N GLN A 239 -11.67 15.49 0.72
CA GLN A 239 -12.86 16.35 0.82
C GLN A 239 -13.83 16.16 -0.37
N GLU A 240 -13.33 16.06 -1.59
CA GLU A 240 -14.16 15.80 -2.76
C GLU A 240 -14.79 14.39 -2.71
N ALA A 241 -14.05 13.38 -2.25
CA ALA A 241 -14.60 12.04 -2.01
C ALA A 241 -15.70 12.04 -0.95
N LYS A 242 -15.58 12.83 0.13
CA LYS A 242 -16.66 13.02 1.11
C LYS A 242 -17.92 13.59 0.47
N ALA A 243 -17.77 14.60 -0.41
CA ALA A 243 -18.91 15.17 -1.14
C ALA A 243 -19.58 14.12 -2.03
N LEU A 244 -18.82 13.22 -2.66
CA LEU A 244 -19.37 12.10 -3.44
C LEU A 244 -20.11 11.09 -2.52
N ILE A 245 -19.57 10.79 -1.34
CA ILE A 245 -20.21 9.92 -0.34
C ILE A 245 -21.53 10.53 0.13
N GLU A 246 -21.57 11.83 0.40
CA GLU A 246 -22.80 12.53 0.78
C GLU A 246 -23.83 12.52 -0.34
N LYS A 247 -23.41 12.70 -1.60
CA LYS A 247 -24.26 12.68 -2.80
C LYS A 247 -24.90 11.32 -3.06
N TYR A 248 -24.09 10.24 -3.01
CA TYR A 248 -24.53 8.90 -3.41
C TYR A 248 -25.00 8.03 -2.24
N LYS A 249 -24.62 8.38 -1.01
CA LYS A 249 -24.98 7.67 0.23
C LYS A 249 -24.72 6.16 0.14
N PRO A 250 -23.49 5.74 -0.21
CA PRO A 250 -23.13 4.33 -0.34
C PRO A 250 -23.29 3.61 0.99
N ASN A 251 -23.39 2.28 0.94
CA ASN A 251 -23.33 1.47 2.15
C ASN A 251 -21.99 1.75 2.89
N PRO A 252 -22.00 2.06 4.19
CA PRO A 252 -20.77 2.32 4.96
C PRO A 252 -19.73 1.19 4.87
N ASN A 253 -20.16 -0.04 4.61
CA ASN A 253 -19.26 -1.18 4.45
C ASN A 253 -18.67 -1.32 3.02
N SER A 254 -19.11 -0.47 2.07
CA SER A 254 -18.60 -0.53 0.70
C SER A 254 -17.39 0.36 0.45
N TYR A 255 -17.06 1.30 1.31
CA TYR A 255 -15.90 2.15 1.15
C TYR A 255 -15.09 2.29 2.44
N GLU A 256 -13.87 2.73 2.31
CA GLU A 256 -13.00 3.14 3.41
C GLU A 256 -11.98 4.17 2.91
N PHE A 257 -11.60 5.11 3.78
CA PHE A 257 -10.43 5.97 3.52
C PHE A 257 -9.18 5.26 4.03
N GLU A 258 -8.15 5.18 3.19
CA GLU A 258 -6.91 4.51 3.53
C GLU A 258 -5.73 5.47 3.46
N SER A 259 -4.87 5.43 4.48
CA SER A 259 -3.63 6.21 4.56
C SER A 259 -2.48 5.32 5.01
N LEU A 260 -1.27 5.66 4.58
CA LEU A 260 -0.06 5.02 5.10
C LEU A 260 0.16 5.45 6.55
N TYR A 261 0.63 4.52 7.38
CA TYR A 261 1.00 4.81 8.75
C TYR A 261 2.03 5.96 8.82
N GLY A 262 1.86 6.86 9.78
CA GLY A 262 2.76 7.99 10.01
C GLY A 262 2.65 9.15 9.02
N ILE A 263 1.73 9.10 8.05
CA ILE A 263 1.53 10.17 7.07
C ILE A 263 0.15 10.80 7.25
N GLN A 264 0.11 12.13 7.49
CA GLN A 264 -1.12 12.92 7.62
C GLN A 264 -2.14 12.28 8.59
N THR A 265 -1.67 11.83 9.73
CA THR A 265 -2.46 11.09 10.73
C THR A 265 -3.67 11.87 11.22
N GLU A 266 -3.54 13.22 11.33
CA GLU A 266 -4.63 14.11 11.75
C GLU A 266 -5.78 14.13 10.74
N GLN A 267 -5.47 14.01 9.44
CA GLN A 267 -6.51 13.98 8.40
C GLN A 267 -7.33 12.69 8.48
N LEU A 268 -6.68 11.54 8.70
CA LEU A 268 -7.38 10.27 8.85
C LEU A 268 -8.19 10.24 10.15
N ALA A 269 -7.65 10.81 11.24
CA ALA A 269 -8.37 10.95 12.50
C ALA A 269 -9.65 11.79 12.34
N ALA A 270 -9.57 12.92 11.63
CA ALA A 270 -10.73 13.76 11.34
C ALA A 270 -11.81 13.00 10.55
N LEU A 271 -11.43 12.23 9.52
CA LEU A 271 -12.36 11.39 8.76
C LEU A 271 -13.05 10.36 9.65
N ARG A 272 -12.32 9.73 10.57
CA ARG A 272 -12.89 8.78 11.54
C ARG A 272 -13.85 9.47 12.51
N GLU A 273 -13.50 10.65 13.03
CA GLU A 273 -14.36 11.45 13.93
C GLU A 273 -15.65 11.88 13.23
N GLU A 274 -15.62 12.11 11.93
CA GLU A 274 -16.80 12.37 11.10
C GLU A 274 -17.63 11.11 10.82
N GLY A 275 -17.18 9.93 11.26
CA GLY A 275 -17.91 8.66 11.13
C GLY A 275 -17.61 7.88 9.85
N HIS A 276 -16.57 8.25 9.10
CA HIS A 276 -16.16 7.49 7.93
C HIS A 276 -15.32 6.27 8.33
N PRO A 277 -15.48 5.11 7.65
CA PRO A 277 -14.58 3.98 7.81
C PRO A 277 -13.15 4.36 7.38
N THR A 278 -12.20 4.10 8.27
CA THR A 278 -10.79 4.43 8.05
C THR A 278 -9.90 3.21 8.16
N LYS A 279 -8.81 3.20 7.36
CA LYS A 279 -7.81 2.14 7.38
C LYS A 279 -6.40 2.72 7.34
N LEU A 280 -5.54 2.18 8.20
CA LEU A 280 -4.10 2.46 8.22
C LEU A 280 -3.32 1.32 7.59
N TYR A 281 -2.43 1.67 6.69
CA TYR A 281 -1.55 0.74 6.02
C TYR A 281 -0.21 0.69 6.74
N PHE A 282 0.08 -0.44 7.37
CA PHE A 282 1.33 -0.73 8.04
C PHE A 282 2.22 -1.58 7.16
N VAL A 283 3.47 -1.14 7.04
CA VAL A 283 4.55 -1.94 6.48
C VAL A 283 5.56 -2.24 7.58
N TYR A 284 6.15 -3.44 7.59
CA TYR A 284 7.24 -3.80 8.49
C TYR A 284 8.26 -4.67 7.78
N GLY A 285 9.48 -4.69 8.29
CA GLY A 285 10.56 -5.51 7.72
C GLY A 285 11.90 -4.79 7.70
N LYS A 286 12.93 -5.48 7.24
CA LYS A 286 14.30 -4.99 7.23
C LYS A 286 14.64 -4.05 6.08
N GLU A 287 13.75 -3.92 5.10
CA GLU A 287 13.94 -3.03 3.93
C GLU A 287 13.55 -1.56 4.20
N TRP A 288 13.54 -1.15 5.48
CA TRP A 288 13.16 0.18 5.92
C TRP A 288 13.94 1.31 5.26
N TYR A 289 15.22 1.09 4.88
CA TYR A 289 16.02 2.15 4.22
C TYR A 289 15.46 2.51 2.85
N LEU A 290 15.16 1.49 2.01
CA LEU A 290 14.50 1.67 0.72
C LEU A 290 13.14 2.37 0.90
N TYR A 291 12.37 1.90 1.87
CA TYR A 291 11.05 2.45 2.17
C TYR A 291 11.12 3.92 2.60
N LEU A 292 12.02 4.27 3.52
CA LEU A 292 12.24 5.66 3.96
C LEU A 292 12.61 6.57 2.79
N CYS A 293 13.57 6.18 1.97
CA CYS A 293 13.98 6.96 0.80
C CYS A 293 12.81 7.20 -0.16
N ASN A 294 11.99 6.19 -0.43
CA ASN A 294 10.82 6.31 -1.28
C ASN A 294 9.74 7.23 -0.67
N ARG A 295 9.48 7.12 0.65
CA ARG A 295 8.53 8.00 1.34
C ARG A 295 8.95 9.47 1.31
N ILE A 296 10.23 9.75 1.47
CA ILE A 296 10.74 11.12 1.35
C ILE A 296 10.71 11.55 -0.14
N ALA A 297 11.08 10.68 -1.08
CA ALA A 297 11.08 11.01 -2.51
C ALA A 297 9.69 11.36 -3.06
N GLU A 298 8.63 10.74 -2.56
CA GLU A 298 7.24 11.05 -2.95
C GLU A 298 6.81 12.45 -2.50
N HIS A 299 7.29 12.88 -1.33
CA HIS A 299 7.08 14.21 -0.75
C HIS A 299 8.39 14.74 -0.18
N PRO A 300 9.26 15.37 -0.99
CA PRO A 300 10.61 15.77 -0.54
C PRO A 300 10.64 16.66 0.69
N LEU A 301 9.56 17.40 0.98
CA LEU A 301 9.43 18.18 2.21
C LEU A 301 9.33 17.31 3.47
N ASN A 302 9.06 16.02 3.35
CA ASN A 302 9.13 15.09 4.48
C ASN A 302 10.56 14.94 5.05
N ILE A 303 11.58 15.42 4.32
CA ILE A 303 12.97 15.46 4.85
C ILE A 303 13.05 16.32 6.14
N PHE A 304 12.26 17.38 6.25
CA PHE A 304 12.26 18.21 7.45
C PHE A 304 11.66 17.49 8.66
N ARG A 305 10.63 16.65 8.45
CA ARG A 305 10.07 15.80 9.50
C ARG A 305 11.06 14.69 9.89
N ALA A 306 11.71 14.08 8.89
CA ALA A 306 12.75 13.08 9.15
C ALA A 306 13.92 13.67 9.96
N LEU A 307 14.33 14.92 9.69
CA LEU A 307 15.37 15.60 10.46
C LEU A 307 14.91 15.90 11.89
N ASP A 308 13.64 16.29 12.08
CA ASP A 308 13.05 16.51 13.41
C ASP A 308 13.07 15.21 14.24
N ASP A 309 12.65 14.09 13.65
CA ASP A 309 12.69 12.76 14.30
C ASP A 309 14.12 12.34 14.68
N ILE A 310 15.10 12.69 13.85
CA ILE A 310 16.51 12.35 14.08
C ILE A 310 17.07 13.07 15.32
N VAL A 311 16.64 14.32 15.55
CA VAL A 311 17.18 15.15 16.64
C VAL A 311 16.36 15.05 17.93
N ALA A 312 15.11 14.53 17.85
CA ALA A 312 14.30 14.22 19.02
C ALA A 312 14.82 13.01 19.79
#